data_e13da0974fceef5aba6ad2466facdead
#
_entry.id   e13da0974fceef5aba6ad2466facdead
#
_cell.length_a   1.000
_cell.length_b   1.000
_cell.length_c   1.000
_cell.angle_alpha   90.00
_cell.angle_beta   90.00
_cell.angle_gamma   90.00
#
_symmetry.space_group_name_H-M   'P 1'
#
loop_
_entity.id
_entity.type
_entity.pdbx_description
1 polymer ?
#
loop_
_entity_poly.entity_id
_entity_poly.type
_entity_poly.pdbx_seq_one_letter_code
_entity_poly.pdbx_strand_id
1 'polypeptide(L)'
;MNAFRTAVLPKNITELGGKPEWQWPMFGIPEELILDNGKDFLSRDLEQAALELGITLTYSPPRQPYYKSQVEREFGVINKRLLAKLPGQVFKYEPEKHGLDYPHLTFDEFSELLIQWIVTVAHKTPTDTGQTPQQLWENSIQKNGFSGSGLSQDYVQLCLSKSSPRRFAIQPDGIHFNSLVYNNEWLSRYRNQVASDYPKGNPEAEFKWSAADVGLIWVFDELNHTFFPV
;
A
#
# COMPACT_ATOMS: atom_id res chain seq x y z
N MET A 1 -4.07 3.99 -0.83
CA MET A 1 -2.82 3.79 -0.08
C MET A 1 -2.42 2.34 0.12
N ASN A 2 -3.27 1.41 0.63
CA ASN A 2 -2.85 0.02 0.89
C ASN A 2 -2.29 -0.70 -0.35
N ALA A 3 -2.95 -0.63 -1.50
CA ALA A 3 -2.46 -1.24 -2.74
C ALA A 3 -1.09 -0.68 -3.16
N PHE A 4 -0.91 0.62 -3.04
CA PHE A 4 0.37 1.28 -3.35
C PHE A 4 1.47 0.85 -2.37
N ARG A 5 1.17 0.80 -1.07
CA ARG A 5 2.08 0.26 -0.05
C ARG A 5 2.52 -1.18 -0.39
N THR A 6 1.56 -2.05 -0.75
CA THR A 6 1.87 -3.42 -1.15
C THR A 6 2.74 -3.50 -2.42
N ALA A 7 2.60 -2.56 -3.35
CA ALA A 7 3.44 -2.51 -4.54
C ALA A 7 4.88 -2.08 -4.23
N VAL A 8 5.05 -1.10 -3.35
CA VAL A 8 6.33 -0.44 -3.09
C VAL A 8 7.19 -1.19 -2.07
N LEU A 9 6.59 -1.73 -1.01
CA LEU A 9 7.31 -2.43 0.07
C LEU A 9 7.48 -3.93 -0.20
N PRO A 10 8.51 -4.58 0.37
CA PRO A 10 8.60 -6.02 0.42
C PRO A 10 7.33 -6.62 0.99
N LYS A 11 6.86 -7.71 0.37
CA LYS A 11 5.59 -8.32 0.75
C LYS A 11 5.79 -9.35 1.85
N ASN A 12 5.07 -9.17 2.93
CA ASN A 12 4.87 -10.24 3.90
C ASN A 12 3.74 -11.15 3.40
N ILE A 13 4.11 -12.29 2.85
CA ILE A 13 3.16 -13.22 2.22
C ILE A 13 2.13 -13.74 3.23
N THR A 14 2.51 -13.96 4.48
CA THR A 14 1.60 -14.44 5.53
C THR A 14 0.56 -13.38 5.92
N GLU A 15 0.93 -12.11 5.97
CA GLU A 15 -0.03 -11.02 6.19
C GLU A 15 -1.01 -10.85 5.02
N LEU A 16 -0.62 -11.25 3.82
CA LEU A 16 -1.49 -11.25 2.64
C LEU A 16 -2.40 -12.50 2.57
N GLY A 17 -2.29 -13.43 3.52
CA GLY A 17 -3.06 -14.68 3.55
C GLY A 17 -2.40 -15.84 2.80
N GLY A 18 -1.13 -15.71 2.41
CA GLY A 18 -0.39 -16.77 1.73
C GLY A 18 0.47 -17.61 2.68
N LYS A 19 1.09 -18.67 2.15
CA LYS A 19 1.97 -19.56 2.93
C LYS A 19 3.39 -19.04 3.01
N PRO A 20 4.12 -19.29 4.12
CA PRO A 20 5.47 -18.75 4.33
C PRO A 20 6.49 -19.18 3.27
N GLU A 21 6.30 -20.35 2.65
CA GLU A 21 7.18 -20.86 1.59
C GLU A 21 6.97 -20.17 0.23
N TRP A 22 5.91 -19.39 0.06
CA TRP A 22 5.67 -18.68 -1.18
C TRP A 22 6.47 -17.38 -1.23
N GLN A 23 7.00 -17.06 -2.41
CA GLN A 23 7.82 -15.87 -2.63
C GLN A 23 7.19 -14.95 -3.67
N TRP A 24 7.12 -13.68 -3.33
CA TRP A 24 6.71 -12.61 -4.24
C TRP A 24 7.78 -11.51 -4.26
N PRO A 25 8.82 -11.65 -5.08
CA PRO A 25 9.98 -10.77 -5.04
C PRO A 25 9.76 -9.41 -5.71
N MET A 26 8.65 -9.23 -6.45
CA MET A 26 8.40 -7.98 -7.17
C MET A 26 7.89 -6.91 -6.23
N PHE A 27 8.72 -5.93 -5.91
CA PHE A 27 8.38 -4.71 -5.18
C PHE A 27 9.36 -3.61 -5.54
N GLY A 28 9.03 -2.35 -5.25
CA GLY A 28 9.93 -1.23 -5.49
C GLY A 28 9.19 0.06 -5.80
N ILE A 29 9.92 1.15 -5.80
CA ILE A 29 9.38 2.48 -6.07
C ILE A 29 9.30 2.67 -7.59
N PRO A 30 8.10 2.87 -8.17
CA PRO A 30 7.97 3.13 -9.60
C PRO A 30 8.47 4.54 -9.94
N GLU A 31 9.01 4.73 -11.13
CA GLU A 31 9.37 6.06 -11.65
C GLU A 31 8.11 6.88 -11.97
N GLU A 32 7.09 6.19 -12.49
CA GLU A 32 5.82 6.79 -12.87
C GLU A 32 4.65 5.93 -12.39
N LEU A 33 3.60 6.57 -11.88
CA LEU A 33 2.35 5.95 -11.51
C LEU A 33 1.22 6.55 -12.35
N ILE A 34 0.64 5.74 -13.23
CA ILE A 34 -0.48 6.14 -14.07
C ILE A 34 -1.77 5.81 -13.34
N LEU A 35 -2.60 6.83 -13.13
CA LEU A 35 -3.85 6.75 -12.38
C LEU A 35 -5.03 7.12 -13.25
N ASP A 36 -6.20 6.62 -12.93
CA ASP A 36 -7.43 7.17 -13.48
C ASP A 36 -7.91 8.37 -12.63
N ASN A 37 -8.88 9.13 -13.19
CA ASN A 37 -9.47 10.28 -12.50
C ASN A 37 -10.51 9.88 -11.44
N GLY A 38 -10.42 8.65 -10.89
CA GLY A 38 -11.27 8.21 -9.79
C GLY A 38 -11.00 9.04 -8.53
N LYS A 39 -12.06 9.37 -7.78
CA LYS A 39 -11.94 10.20 -6.56
C LYS A 39 -10.98 9.61 -5.53
N ASP A 40 -10.84 8.29 -5.50
CA ASP A 40 -9.97 7.58 -4.58
C ASP A 40 -8.47 7.79 -4.88
N PHE A 41 -8.14 8.17 -6.12
CA PHE A 41 -6.78 8.48 -6.55
C PHE A 41 -6.43 9.97 -6.49
N LEU A 42 -7.43 10.84 -6.30
CA LEU A 42 -7.25 12.28 -6.09
C LEU A 42 -7.07 12.58 -4.59
N SER A 43 -6.14 11.88 -3.96
CA SER A 43 -5.87 12.00 -2.53
C SER A 43 -4.60 12.81 -2.30
N ARG A 44 -4.68 13.84 -1.47
CA ARG A 44 -3.50 14.64 -1.06
C ARG A 44 -2.40 13.76 -0.44
N ASP A 45 -2.78 12.73 0.31
CA ASP A 45 -1.81 11.79 0.89
C ASP A 45 -1.04 11.00 -0.17
N LEU A 46 -1.71 10.62 -1.29
CA LEU A 46 -1.05 9.94 -2.40
C LEU A 46 -0.13 10.88 -3.17
N GLU A 47 -0.57 12.10 -3.43
CA GLU A 47 0.25 13.13 -4.09
C GLU A 47 1.49 13.46 -3.26
N GLN A 48 1.33 13.61 -1.94
CA GLN A 48 2.43 13.87 -1.03
C GLN A 48 3.41 12.68 -0.98
N ALA A 49 2.90 11.45 -0.87
CA ALA A 49 3.71 10.25 -0.87
C ALA A 49 4.51 10.10 -2.18
N ALA A 50 3.88 10.37 -3.31
CA ALA A 50 4.53 10.32 -4.61
C ALA A 50 5.64 11.37 -4.71
N LEU A 51 5.38 12.60 -4.28
CA LEU A 51 6.37 13.67 -4.24
C LEU A 51 7.58 13.32 -3.36
N GLU A 52 7.33 12.84 -2.14
CA GLU A 52 8.39 12.44 -1.19
C GLU A 52 9.23 11.24 -1.70
N LEU A 53 8.62 10.34 -2.47
CA LEU A 53 9.29 9.18 -3.05
C LEU A 53 9.87 9.43 -4.45
N GLY A 54 9.73 10.65 -5.00
CA GLY A 54 10.21 11.00 -6.33
C GLY A 54 9.45 10.34 -7.49
N ILE A 55 8.16 10.01 -7.30
CA ILE A 55 7.33 9.34 -8.27
C ILE A 55 6.57 10.37 -9.10
N THR A 56 6.61 10.26 -10.40
CA THR A 56 5.77 11.06 -11.30
C THR A 56 4.34 10.52 -11.31
N LEU A 57 3.36 11.36 -10.99
CA LEU A 57 1.95 11.02 -11.13
C LEU A 57 1.41 11.49 -12.47
N THR A 58 0.88 10.56 -13.26
CA THR A 58 0.22 10.84 -14.54
C THR A 58 -1.24 10.42 -14.45
N TYR A 59 -2.15 11.38 -14.62
CA TYR A 59 -3.57 11.11 -14.63
C TYR A 59 -4.05 10.87 -16.06
N SER A 60 -4.69 9.72 -16.28
CA SER A 60 -5.20 9.34 -17.60
C SER A 60 -6.23 10.36 -18.11
N PRO A 61 -6.09 10.89 -19.31
CA PRO A 61 -7.09 11.77 -19.90
C PRO A 61 -8.46 11.06 -19.99
N PRO A 62 -9.59 11.80 -19.80
CA PRO A 62 -10.91 11.23 -19.96
C PRO A 62 -11.10 10.64 -21.36
N ARG A 63 -11.75 9.48 -21.45
CA ARG A 63 -12.08 8.77 -22.70
C ARG A 63 -10.89 8.25 -23.51
N GLN A 64 -9.73 8.05 -22.90
CA GLN A 64 -8.60 7.38 -23.55
C GLN A 64 -8.42 5.94 -22.99
N PRO A 65 -8.98 4.91 -23.63
CA PRO A 65 -8.96 3.53 -23.12
C PRO A 65 -7.57 2.92 -23.08
N TYR A 66 -6.63 3.47 -23.85
CA TYR A 66 -5.27 2.94 -23.97
C TYR A 66 -4.54 2.83 -22.63
N TYR A 67 -4.69 3.83 -21.77
CA TYR A 67 -4.05 3.84 -20.43
C TYR A 67 -4.61 2.77 -19.47
N LYS A 68 -5.84 2.31 -19.70
CA LYS A 68 -6.50 1.27 -18.88
C LYS A 68 -6.38 -0.13 -19.45
N SER A 69 -5.99 -0.26 -20.72
CA SER A 69 -6.02 -1.51 -21.46
C SER A 69 -5.19 -2.61 -20.80
N GLN A 70 -4.05 -2.28 -20.20
CA GLN A 70 -3.21 -3.24 -19.49
C GLN A 70 -3.88 -3.76 -18.22
N VAL A 71 -4.42 -2.88 -17.39
CA VAL A 71 -5.11 -3.26 -16.13
C VAL A 71 -6.36 -4.07 -16.43
N GLU A 72 -7.15 -3.65 -17.42
CA GLU A 72 -8.35 -4.38 -17.87
C GLU A 72 -7.99 -5.76 -18.42
N ARG A 73 -6.89 -5.87 -19.16
CA ARG A 73 -6.36 -7.16 -19.67
C ARG A 73 -6.00 -8.09 -18.50
N GLU A 74 -5.28 -7.60 -17.49
CA GLU A 74 -4.89 -8.39 -16.31
C GLU A 74 -6.11 -8.86 -15.52
N PHE A 75 -7.09 -8.00 -15.27
CA PHE A 75 -8.36 -8.41 -14.67
C PHE A 75 -9.10 -9.45 -15.53
N GLY A 76 -9.05 -9.32 -16.85
CA GLY A 76 -9.60 -10.32 -17.78
C GLY A 76 -8.89 -11.68 -17.67
N VAL A 77 -7.57 -11.68 -17.46
CA VAL A 77 -6.79 -12.91 -17.23
C VAL A 77 -7.17 -13.56 -15.90
N ILE A 78 -7.24 -12.79 -14.82
CA ILE A 78 -7.69 -13.27 -13.50
C ILE A 78 -9.09 -13.89 -13.60
N ASN A 79 -10.03 -13.18 -14.22
CA ASN A 79 -11.40 -13.67 -14.40
C ASN A 79 -11.44 -15.00 -15.14
N LYS A 80 -10.74 -15.12 -16.27
CA LYS A 80 -10.78 -16.34 -17.11
C LYS A 80 -9.99 -17.50 -16.52
N ARG A 81 -8.85 -17.25 -15.89
CA ARG A 81 -7.93 -18.31 -15.49
C ARG A 81 -8.08 -18.74 -14.04
N LEU A 82 -8.57 -17.87 -13.17
CA LEU A 82 -8.82 -18.15 -11.75
C LEU A 82 -10.31 -18.15 -11.44
N LEU A 83 -11.00 -17.00 -11.53
CA LEU A 83 -12.35 -16.83 -11.01
C LEU A 83 -13.36 -17.74 -11.72
N ALA A 84 -13.19 -17.96 -13.03
CA ALA A 84 -14.07 -18.86 -13.81
C ALA A 84 -14.06 -20.32 -13.33
N LYS A 85 -13.12 -20.70 -12.48
CA LYS A 85 -12.98 -22.07 -11.95
C LYS A 85 -13.44 -22.20 -10.50
N LEU A 86 -13.78 -21.07 -9.86
CA LEU A 86 -14.21 -21.07 -8.47
C LEU A 86 -15.72 -21.24 -8.35
N PRO A 87 -16.21 -21.95 -7.32
CA PRO A 87 -17.65 -22.06 -7.04
C PRO A 87 -18.23 -20.69 -6.70
N GLY A 88 -19.50 -20.47 -7.04
CA GLY A 88 -20.20 -19.21 -6.77
C GLY A 88 -19.92 -18.10 -7.79
N GLN A 89 -19.30 -18.40 -8.92
CA GLN A 89 -19.08 -17.43 -9.99
C GLN A 89 -20.41 -16.87 -10.52
N VAL A 90 -20.46 -15.55 -10.70
CA VAL A 90 -21.59 -14.86 -11.34
C VAL A 90 -21.29 -14.69 -12.83
N PHE A 91 -22.10 -15.32 -13.68
CA PHE A 91 -21.97 -15.19 -15.14
C PHE A 91 -22.77 -14.00 -15.65
N LYS A 92 -22.13 -13.09 -16.36
CA LYS A 92 -22.72 -11.84 -16.86
C LYS A 92 -23.88 -12.08 -17.86
N TYR A 93 -23.80 -13.16 -18.63
CA TYR A 93 -24.72 -13.42 -19.75
C TYR A 93 -25.52 -14.73 -19.63
N GLU A 94 -25.41 -15.44 -18.53
CA GLU A 94 -26.10 -16.71 -18.30
C GLU A 94 -26.87 -16.68 -16.96
N PRO A 95 -27.98 -15.90 -16.91
CA PRO A 95 -28.75 -15.76 -15.66
C PRO A 95 -29.29 -17.09 -15.12
N GLU A 96 -29.50 -18.10 -15.98
CA GLU A 96 -29.99 -19.43 -15.60
C GLU A 96 -28.96 -20.22 -14.76
N LYS A 97 -27.69 -19.87 -14.85
CA LYS A 97 -26.62 -20.45 -14.02
C LYS A 97 -26.39 -19.69 -12.70
N HIS A 98 -27.07 -18.56 -12.51
CA HIS A 98 -27.03 -17.83 -11.26
C HIS A 98 -27.77 -18.60 -10.17
N GLY A 99 -27.08 -18.98 -9.12
CA GLY A 99 -27.69 -19.56 -7.93
C GLY A 99 -27.64 -21.08 -7.83
N LEU A 100 -26.97 -21.78 -8.74
CA LEU A 100 -26.76 -23.22 -8.62
C LEU A 100 -25.64 -23.60 -7.66
N ASP A 101 -24.64 -22.70 -7.52
CA ASP A 101 -23.53 -22.85 -6.56
C ASP A 101 -23.47 -21.65 -5.64
N TYR A 102 -23.72 -21.86 -4.38
CA TYR A 102 -23.46 -20.85 -3.35
C TYR A 102 -21.96 -20.61 -3.24
N PRO A 103 -21.51 -19.38 -2.96
CA PRO A 103 -20.11 -19.12 -2.64
C PRO A 103 -19.75 -19.90 -1.37
N HIS A 104 -18.82 -20.84 -1.51
CA HIS A 104 -18.35 -21.67 -0.39
C HIS A 104 -17.04 -21.19 0.18
N LEU A 105 -16.41 -20.17 -0.45
CA LEU A 105 -15.12 -19.63 -0.02
C LEU A 105 -15.33 -18.46 0.92
N THR A 106 -14.66 -18.47 2.04
CA THR A 106 -14.45 -17.31 2.88
C THR A 106 -13.50 -16.33 2.20
N PHE A 107 -13.43 -15.09 2.70
CA PHE A 107 -12.49 -14.10 2.18
C PHE A 107 -11.03 -14.55 2.34
N ASP A 108 -10.70 -15.20 3.45
CA ASP A 108 -9.34 -15.68 3.74
C ASP A 108 -8.95 -16.82 2.78
N GLU A 109 -9.83 -17.81 2.55
CA GLU A 109 -9.61 -18.87 1.57
C GLU A 109 -9.47 -18.33 0.16
N PHE A 110 -10.28 -17.34 -0.22
CA PHE A 110 -10.15 -16.68 -1.51
C PHE A 110 -8.82 -15.94 -1.64
N SER A 111 -8.38 -15.24 -0.59
CA SER A 111 -7.12 -14.52 -0.55
C SER A 111 -5.93 -15.48 -0.69
N GLU A 112 -5.94 -16.61 0.02
CA GLU A 112 -4.92 -17.65 -0.11
C GLU A 112 -4.87 -18.19 -1.56
N LEU A 113 -6.00 -18.52 -2.15
CA LEU A 113 -6.07 -19.00 -3.53
C LEU A 113 -5.58 -17.97 -4.54
N LEU A 114 -5.92 -16.70 -4.36
CA LEU A 114 -5.48 -15.62 -5.23
C LEU A 114 -3.95 -15.44 -5.15
N ILE A 115 -3.39 -15.40 -3.94
CA ILE A 115 -1.93 -15.30 -3.74
C ILE A 115 -1.23 -16.52 -4.32
N GLN A 116 -1.72 -17.72 -4.05
CA GLN A 116 -1.19 -18.95 -4.64
C GLN A 116 -1.16 -18.85 -6.16
N TRP A 117 -2.26 -18.46 -6.78
CA TRP A 117 -2.35 -18.35 -8.23
C TRP A 117 -1.36 -17.29 -8.77
N ILE A 118 -1.22 -16.14 -8.11
CA ILE A 118 -0.28 -15.11 -8.51
C ILE A 118 1.16 -15.65 -8.50
N VAL A 119 1.61 -16.25 -7.39
CA VAL A 119 3.02 -16.64 -7.24
C VAL A 119 3.38 -17.93 -8.00
N THR A 120 2.41 -18.84 -8.20
CA THR A 120 2.68 -20.13 -8.86
C THR A 120 2.32 -20.17 -10.33
N VAL A 121 1.36 -19.35 -10.77
CA VAL A 121 0.86 -19.33 -12.14
C VAL A 121 1.16 -18.02 -12.83
N ALA A 122 0.65 -16.88 -12.34
CA ALA A 122 0.78 -15.61 -13.04
C ALA A 122 2.24 -15.19 -13.21
N HIS A 123 3.06 -15.27 -12.16
CA HIS A 123 4.47 -14.92 -12.23
C HIS A 123 5.32 -15.89 -13.05
N LYS A 124 4.89 -17.12 -13.25
CA LYS A 124 5.62 -18.20 -13.91
C LYS A 124 5.09 -18.58 -15.28
N THR A 125 3.97 -17.98 -15.72
CA THR A 125 3.46 -18.19 -17.07
C THR A 125 4.20 -17.30 -18.06
N PRO A 126 4.85 -17.85 -19.11
CA PRO A 126 5.52 -17.05 -20.12
C PRO A 126 4.58 -16.05 -20.79
N THR A 127 5.07 -14.85 -21.02
CA THR A 127 4.44 -13.80 -21.83
C THR A 127 4.65 -14.05 -23.33
N ASP A 128 4.11 -13.17 -24.15
CA ASP A 128 4.32 -13.22 -25.63
C ASP A 128 5.80 -13.12 -26.02
N THR A 129 6.66 -12.62 -25.13
CA THR A 129 8.14 -12.57 -25.33
C THR A 129 8.84 -13.88 -25.00
N GLY A 130 8.13 -14.90 -24.52
CA GLY A 130 8.69 -16.18 -24.09
C GLY A 130 9.32 -16.16 -22.69
N GLN A 131 9.39 -15.00 -22.04
CA GLN A 131 9.89 -14.85 -20.67
C GLN A 131 8.73 -14.75 -19.68
N THR A 132 8.92 -15.25 -18.45
CA THR A 132 7.95 -15.09 -17.38
C THR A 132 8.03 -13.68 -16.76
N PRO A 133 6.94 -13.15 -16.17
CA PRO A 133 6.98 -11.89 -15.44
C PRO A 133 8.08 -11.85 -14.38
N GLN A 134 8.31 -12.96 -13.69
CA GLN A 134 9.39 -13.06 -12.71
C GLN A 134 10.77 -12.91 -13.36
N GLN A 135 11.03 -13.59 -14.47
CA GLN A 135 12.30 -13.45 -15.22
C GLN A 135 12.49 -12.03 -15.75
N LEU A 136 11.44 -11.40 -16.27
CA LEU A 136 11.49 -10.01 -16.73
C LEU A 136 11.87 -9.07 -15.59
N TRP A 137 11.28 -9.25 -14.42
CA TRP A 137 11.60 -8.48 -13.22
C TRP A 137 13.06 -8.69 -12.79
N GLU A 138 13.50 -9.95 -12.62
CA GLU A 138 14.87 -10.29 -12.21
C GLU A 138 15.91 -9.74 -13.18
N ASN A 139 15.69 -9.87 -14.49
CA ASN A 139 16.56 -9.32 -15.53
C ASN A 139 16.62 -7.79 -15.48
N SER A 140 15.48 -7.13 -15.21
CA SER A 140 15.44 -5.67 -15.07
C SER A 140 16.24 -5.20 -13.87
N ILE A 141 16.07 -5.85 -12.71
CA ILE A 141 16.85 -5.54 -11.51
C ILE A 141 18.34 -5.77 -11.72
N GLN A 142 18.72 -6.85 -12.39
CA GLN A 142 20.12 -7.13 -12.69
C GLN A 142 20.74 -6.07 -13.60
N LYS A 143 19.97 -5.57 -14.58
CA LYS A 143 20.45 -4.58 -15.56
C LYS A 143 20.45 -3.15 -15.02
N ASN A 144 19.42 -2.75 -14.32
CA ASN A 144 19.13 -1.35 -13.97
C ASN A 144 19.35 -1.05 -12.48
N GLY A 145 19.58 -2.07 -11.68
CA GLY A 145 19.56 -1.95 -10.22
C GLY A 145 18.14 -1.92 -9.64
N PHE A 146 18.06 -1.88 -8.33
CA PHE A 146 16.79 -1.86 -7.60
C PHE A 146 16.36 -0.40 -7.35
N SER A 147 15.18 -0.04 -7.84
CA SER A 147 14.60 1.29 -7.62
C SER A 147 14.29 1.51 -6.13
N GLY A 148 14.80 2.59 -5.54
CA GLY A 148 14.66 2.89 -4.12
C GLY A 148 15.68 2.19 -3.22
N SER A 149 16.75 1.59 -3.76
CA SER A 149 17.79 0.90 -2.99
C SER A 149 18.51 1.75 -1.93
N GLY A 150 18.43 3.07 -2.03
CA GLY A 150 19.00 4.01 -1.06
C GLY A 150 18.05 4.42 0.08
N LEU A 151 16.77 4.02 0.03
CA LEU A 151 15.78 4.43 1.03
C LEU A 151 15.55 3.32 2.05
N SER A 152 15.50 3.69 3.34
CA SER A 152 15.11 2.74 4.38
C SER A 152 13.62 2.39 4.27
N GLN A 153 13.25 1.18 4.72
CA GLN A 153 11.84 0.76 4.75
C GLN A 153 11.00 1.69 5.63
N ASP A 154 11.55 2.14 6.75
CA ASP A 154 10.88 3.06 7.66
C ASP A 154 10.58 4.40 6.99
N TYR A 155 11.52 4.94 6.20
CA TYR A 155 11.29 6.16 5.45
C TYR A 155 10.19 5.99 4.40
N VAL A 156 10.21 4.90 3.65
CA VAL A 156 9.16 4.60 2.68
C VAL A 156 7.80 4.42 3.38
N GLN A 157 7.77 3.76 4.53
CA GLN A 157 6.56 3.60 5.32
C GLN A 157 6.02 4.94 5.83
N LEU A 158 6.91 5.83 6.29
CA LEU A 158 6.57 7.19 6.67
C LEU A 158 5.94 7.97 5.51
N CYS A 159 6.55 7.92 4.31
CA CYS A 159 6.01 8.59 3.11
C CYS A 159 4.61 8.06 2.74
N LEU A 160 4.36 6.76 2.92
CA LEU A 160 3.07 6.11 2.63
C LEU A 160 2.03 6.27 3.75
N SER A 161 2.38 6.92 4.85
CA SER A 161 1.48 7.17 5.98
C SER A 161 0.62 8.41 5.74
N LYS A 162 -0.60 8.41 6.29
CA LYS A 162 -1.52 9.55 6.18
C LYS A 162 -1.17 10.62 7.20
N SER A 163 -1.27 11.88 6.81
CA SER A 163 -1.16 12.99 7.74
C SER A 163 -2.33 13.04 8.72
N SER A 164 -2.06 13.45 9.94
CA SER A 164 -3.13 13.72 10.94
C SER A 164 -4.06 14.82 10.43
N PRO A 165 -5.38 14.73 10.71
CA PRO A 165 -6.35 15.72 10.20
C PRO A 165 -6.19 17.11 10.83
N ARG A 166 -5.48 17.20 11.94
CA ARG A 166 -5.18 18.41 12.71
C ARG A 166 -3.99 18.18 13.63
N ARG A 167 -3.56 19.19 14.33
CA ARG A 167 -2.63 19.05 15.46
C ARG A 167 -3.33 18.40 16.65
N PHE A 168 -2.61 17.60 17.39
CA PHE A 168 -3.10 16.89 18.57
C PHE A 168 -2.26 17.25 19.79
N ALA A 169 -2.93 17.45 20.94
CA ALA A 169 -2.26 17.73 22.17
C ALA A 169 -1.39 16.56 22.65
N ILE A 170 -0.16 16.87 23.02
CA ILE A 170 0.75 15.92 23.67
C ILE A 170 0.45 15.98 25.18
N GLN A 171 -0.40 15.10 25.66
CA GLN A 171 -0.77 14.99 27.06
C GLN A 171 0.39 14.37 27.87
N PRO A 172 0.35 14.42 29.22
CA PRO A 172 1.37 13.78 30.06
C PRO A 172 1.53 12.28 29.83
N ASP A 173 0.45 11.61 29.42
CA ASP A 173 0.39 10.18 29.09
C ASP A 173 0.57 9.88 27.59
N GLY A 174 0.66 10.92 26.74
CA GLY A 174 0.93 10.76 25.31
C GLY A 174 -0.09 11.44 24.39
N ILE A 175 -0.10 11.06 23.13
CA ILE A 175 -1.06 11.52 22.11
C ILE A 175 -2.21 10.51 22.02
N HIS A 176 -3.44 11.01 22.20
CA HIS A 176 -4.66 10.22 22.10
C HIS A 176 -5.22 10.29 20.67
N PHE A 177 -5.24 9.18 19.97
CA PHE A 177 -5.76 9.10 18.60
C PHE A 177 -6.43 7.73 18.34
N ASN A 178 -7.64 7.74 17.77
CA ASN A 178 -8.43 6.54 17.44
C ASN A 178 -8.57 5.54 18.63
N SER A 179 -8.84 6.05 19.82
CA SER A 179 -8.97 5.26 21.07
C SER A 179 -7.67 4.56 21.51
N LEU A 180 -6.54 4.93 20.94
CA LEU A 180 -5.21 4.48 21.36
C LEU A 180 -4.43 5.66 21.96
N VAL A 181 -3.47 5.32 22.82
CA VAL A 181 -2.53 6.28 23.41
C VAL A 181 -1.13 5.94 22.94
N TYR A 182 -0.50 6.89 22.29
CA TYR A 182 0.86 6.76 21.77
C TYR A 182 1.81 7.54 22.67
N ASN A 183 2.78 6.85 23.24
CA ASN A 183 3.78 7.46 24.10
C ASN A 183 5.08 6.65 24.10
N ASN A 184 6.18 7.36 24.18
CA ASN A 184 7.50 6.79 24.44
C ASN A 184 8.39 7.84 25.15
N GLU A 185 9.61 7.44 25.49
CA GLU A 185 10.56 8.30 26.18
C GLU A 185 10.93 9.56 25.37
N TRP A 186 11.04 9.42 24.04
CA TRP A 186 11.33 10.55 23.17
C TRP A 186 10.20 11.59 23.21
N LEU A 187 8.93 11.16 23.06
CA LEU A 187 7.77 12.06 23.08
C LEU A 187 7.66 12.81 24.42
N SER A 188 7.92 12.12 25.52
CA SER A 188 7.92 12.75 26.85
C SER A 188 9.00 13.83 27.00
N ARG A 189 10.20 13.59 26.46
CA ARG A 189 11.26 14.58 26.41
C ARG A 189 10.93 15.76 25.50
N TYR A 190 10.43 15.48 24.28
CA TYR A 190 10.01 16.48 23.32
C TYR A 190 8.93 17.40 23.89
N ARG A 191 7.91 16.82 24.53
CA ARG A 191 6.86 17.56 25.23
C ARG A 191 7.44 18.59 26.22
N ASN A 192 8.40 18.17 27.03
CA ASN A 192 9.03 19.06 28.02
C ASN A 192 9.88 20.16 27.36
N GLN A 193 10.54 19.88 26.24
CA GLN A 193 11.35 20.87 25.51
C GLN A 193 10.48 21.98 24.92
N VAL A 194 9.33 21.64 24.34
CA VAL A 194 8.44 22.63 23.71
C VAL A 194 7.39 23.22 24.66
N ALA A 195 7.34 22.78 25.91
CA ALA A 195 6.33 23.21 26.88
C ALA A 195 6.32 24.72 27.15
N SER A 196 7.47 25.39 27.02
CA SER A 196 7.60 26.86 27.20
C SER A 196 6.79 27.64 26.16
N ASP A 197 6.58 27.10 24.98
CA ASP A 197 5.86 27.73 23.88
C ASP A 197 4.34 27.65 24.06
N TYR A 198 3.90 26.84 25.04
CA TYR A 198 2.50 26.57 25.36
C TYR A 198 2.17 26.90 26.83
N PRO A 199 2.23 28.19 27.26
CA PRO A 199 2.09 28.58 28.68
C PRO A 199 0.70 28.31 29.26
N LYS A 200 -0.30 28.06 28.43
CA LYS A 200 -1.71 27.82 28.84
C LYS A 200 -2.28 26.56 28.21
N GLY A 201 -1.55 25.45 28.23
CA GLY A 201 -2.06 24.20 27.68
C GLY A 201 -1.00 23.13 27.49
N ASN A 202 -1.38 22.08 26.79
CA ASN A 202 -0.42 21.07 26.35
C ASN A 202 0.19 21.48 25.01
N PRO A 203 1.45 21.15 24.77
CA PRO A 203 2.02 21.23 23.43
C PRO A 203 1.20 20.42 22.42
N GLU A 204 1.23 20.83 21.18
CA GLU A 204 0.52 20.16 20.10
C GLU A 204 1.50 19.75 19.00
N ALA A 205 1.26 18.60 18.37
CA ALA A 205 2.05 18.13 17.26
C ALA A 205 1.16 17.57 16.12
N GLU A 206 1.70 17.64 14.92
CA GLU A 206 1.21 16.87 13.78
C GLU A 206 1.90 15.52 13.74
N PHE A 207 1.27 14.53 13.16
CA PHE A 207 1.84 13.21 12.98
C PHE A 207 1.34 12.55 11.70
N LYS A 208 2.08 11.54 11.26
CA LYS A 208 1.63 10.61 10.21
C LYS A 208 1.25 9.27 10.84
N TRP A 209 0.28 8.59 10.27
CA TRP A 209 -0.25 7.32 10.76
C TRP A 209 -0.68 6.40 9.63
N SER A 210 -0.76 5.11 9.88
CA SER A 210 -1.23 4.11 8.92
C SER A 210 -2.34 3.25 9.51
N ALA A 211 -3.43 3.06 8.77
CA ALA A 211 -4.48 2.12 9.16
C ALA A 211 -4.03 0.65 9.07
N ALA A 212 -2.96 0.36 8.33
CA ALA A 212 -2.38 -0.98 8.21
C ALA A 212 -1.44 -1.32 9.37
N ASP A 213 -0.97 -0.30 10.10
CA ASP A 213 -0.13 -0.46 11.29
C ASP A 213 -0.55 0.61 12.29
N VAL A 214 -1.39 0.21 13.22
CA VAL A 214 -1.93 1.10 14.28
C VAL A 214 -1.03 1.14 15.52
N GLY A 215 0.02 0.33 15.57
CA GLY A 215 0.98 0.29 16.67
C GLY A 215 1.98 1.45 16.65
N LEU A 216 2.01 2.25 15.59
CA LEU A 216 3.01 3.28 15.38
C LEU A 216 2.39 4.54 14.77
N ILE A 217 2.78 5.71 15.28
CA ILE A 217 2.62 7.01 14.63
C ILE A 217 3.97 7.69 14.47
N TRP A 218 4.09 8.58 13.50
CA TRP A 218 5.29 9.36 13.23
C TRP A 218 5.03 10.81 13.60
N VAL A 219 5.49 11.24 14.75
CA VAL A 219 5.28 12.61 15.28
C VAL A 219 6.28 13.56 14.66
N PHE A 220 5.81 14.70 14.15
CA PHE A 220 6.67 15.74 13.61
C PHE A 220 7.34 16.54 14.71
N ASP A 221 8.66 16.53 14.72
CA ASP A 221 9.50 17.34 15.57
C ASP A 221 9.78 18.68 14.89
N GLU A 222 9.18 19.75 15.39
CA GLU A 222 9.34 21.10 14.85
C GLU A 222 10.74 21.69 15.11
N LEU A 223 11.46 21.19 16.12
CA LEU A 223 12.80 21.67 16.44
C LEU A 223 13.83 21.15 15.44
N ASN A 224 13.68 19.90 15.02
CA ASN A 224 14.61 19.22 14.12
C ASN A 224 14.08 19.04 12.70
N HIS A 225 12.85 19.49 12.42
CA HIS A 225 12.16 19.34 11.12
C HIS A 225 12.17 17.89 10.59
N THR A 226 11.92 16.93 11.47
CA THR A 226 11.91 15.49 11.13
C THR A 226 10.79 14.75 11.84
N PHE A 227 10.47 13.54 11.36
CA PHE A 227 9.48 12.67 11.98
C PHE A 227 10.14 11.63 12.87
N PHE A 228 9.59 11.42 14.07
CA PHE A 228 10.01 10.39 15.02
C PHE A 228 8.92 9.37 15.28
N PRO A 229 9.27 8.08 15.34
CA PRO A 229 8.33 7.00 15.65
C PRO A 229 7.95 7.02 17.15
N VAL A 230 6.66 6.88 17.42
CA VAL A 230 6.07 6.85 18.75
C VAL A 230 5.06 5.72 18.87
#